data_5a6fad336c11ccf63a81ff1a254d1ae7
#
_entry.id   5a6fad336c11ccf63a81ff1a254d1ae7
#
_cell.length_a   1.000
_cell.length_b   1.000
_cell.length_c   1.000
_cell.angle_alpha   90.00
_cell.angle_beta   90.00
_cell.angle_gamma   90.00
#
_symmetry.space_group_name_H-M   'P 1'
#
loop_
_entity.id
_entity.type
_entity.pdbx_description
1 polymer ?
#
loop_
_entity_poly.entity_id
_entity_poly.type
_entity_poly.pdbx_seq_one_letter_code
_entity_poly.pdbx_strand_id
1 'polypeptide(L)'
;MSESDLLFAKRRKLLTVKHDAQEVALRIRERLSPERSGELRELLDQQHPADLADAMFFLSEAEDIALFQHLDIAEAAVVLDEVDGSTEDHLIRAISPERLASILENLPYDEATDVVNRLSKEETEAVLALTNTGTAAGIRTLLAYAKDTAGGIMATGFVAVPEAATQTEAVELFRASVAAEPVFYIFIVDAEGVLRGSVDLRRLFSARPQTTMREIMQPDLITVTPECDQEQVASIFSRYDLMVLPVVASGDKSRLIGIITADDIIDVIQEENNEDVARLVGSDAQELENKTPVQVARLRLPWIMTTMFIELLAGFVIKHYDATLTKYILLASFMPIISAISGNTGLQSAAIIIRGLSSGQVQLTHWQHALKRQVVTTLLLGGACALVLAVVAGIWDRHWAFAVVVFLGMFASINIAGVVGTVVPMLSKRAGFDPALTAGPFETAFQDVIGISIFLSLASVMLNWFH
;
A
#
# COMPACT_ATOMS: atom_id res chain seq x y z
N MET A 1 23.11 29.76 12.38
CA MET A 1 22.40 28.80 11.49
C MET A 1 22.75 27.44 12.05
N SER A 2 21.76 26.73 12.57
CA SER A 2 21.97 25.38 13.08
C SER A 2 22.13 24.39 11.88
N GLU A 3 22.70 23.20 12.12
CA GLU A 3 22.78 22.18 11.08
C GLU A 3 21.41 21.83 10.49
N SER A 4 20.34 21.89 11.31
CA SER A 4 18.94 21.76 10.87
C SER A 4 18.50 22.85 9.89
N ASP A 5 18.99 24.11 10.03
CA ASP A 5 18.70 25.18 9.07
C ASP A 5 19.36 24.94 7.71
N LEU A 6 20.51 24.27 7.70
CA LEU A 6 21.20 23.86 6.48
C LEU A 6 20.49 22.71 5.76
N LEU A 7 19.94 21.75 6.49
CA LEU A 7 19.09 20.67 5.96
C LEU A 7 17.80 21.25 5.33
N PHE A 8 17.11 22.16 6.01
CA PHE A 8 15.93 22.83 5.48
C PHE A 8 16.25 23.73 4.26
N ALA A 9 17.42 24.36 4.22
CA ALA A 9 17.84 25.16 3.08
C ALA A 9 18.23 24.30 1.87
N LYS A 10 18.77 23.11 2.06
CA LYS A 10 19.09 22.15 0.98
C LYS A 10 17.83 21.54 0.37
N ARG A 11 16.81 21.22 1.15
CA ARG A 11 15.48 20.78 0.66
C ARG A 11 14.76 21.85 -0.20
N ARG A 12 15.17 23.10 -0.15
CA ARG A 12 14.56 24.27 -0.84
C ARG A 12 15.24 24.71 -2.13
N LYS A 13 16.06 23.91 -2.79
CA LYS A 13 16.43 24.27 -4.17
C LYS A 13 15.19 24.18 -5.05
N LEU A 14 14.70 25.35 -5.47
CA LEU A 14 13.59 25.50 -6.42
C LEU A 14 13.90 24.65 -7.66
N LEU A 15 13.22 23.54 -7.77
CA LEU A 15 13.28 22.64 -8.91
C LEU A 15 12.63 23.32 -10.12
N THR A 16 13.45 23.86 -10.98
CA THR A 16 13.08 24.07 -12.37
C THR A 16 13.48 22.81 -13.12
N VAL A 17 12.49 22.04 -13.54
CA VAL A 17 12.56 20.91 -14.47
C VAL A 17 13.03 19.56 -13.85
N LYS A 18 12.23 18.51 -14.03
CA LYS A 18 12.62 17.10 -13.88
C LYS A 18 13.98 16.90 -14.55
N HIS A 19 15.02 16.70 -13.75
CA HIS A 19 16.22 16.05 -14.26
C HIS A 19 15.82 14.61 -14.59
N ASP A 20 16.15 14.17 -15.80
CA ASP A 20 16.01 12.78 -16.16
C ASP A 20 16.93 11.98 -15.21
N ALA A 21 16.35 11.18 -14.32
CA ALA A 21 17.11 10.40 -13.33
C ALA A 21 18.22 9.57 -13.99
N GLN A 22 17.97 9.07 -15.22
CA GLN A 22 18.96 8.36 -16.01
C GLN A 22 20.12 9.27 -16.46
N GLU A 23 19.85 10.54 -16.79
CA GLU A 23 20.92 11.50 -17.12
C GLU A 23 21.76 11.84 -15.88
N VAL A 24 21.12 12.00 -14.72
CA VAL A 24 21.82 12.23 -13.44
C VAL A 24 22.69 11.03 -13.11
N ALA A 25 22.20 9.81 -13.25
CA ALA A 25 22.96 8.58 -13.04
C ALA A 25 24.19 8.47 -13.95
N LEU A 26 24.04 8.81 -15.23
CA LEU A 26 25.18 8.84 -16.17
C LEU A 26 26.24 9.87 -15.75
N ARG A 27 25.83 11.06 -15.35
CA ARG A 27 26.73 12.12 -14.88
C ARG A 27 27.45 11.75 -13.58
N ILE A 28 26.78 11.02 -12.69
CA ILE A 28 27.36 10.47 -11.46
C ILE A 28 28.40 9.41 -11.84
N ARG A 29 28.04 8.43 -12.67
CA ARG A 29 28.92 7.34 -13.11
C ARG A 29 30.24 7.84 -13.72
N GLU A 30 30.19 8.90 -14.54
CA GLU A 30 31.37 9.52 -15.13
C GLU A 30 32.30 10.17 -14.08
N ARG A 31 31.82 10.50 -12.88
CA ARG A 31 32.53 11.23 -11.83
C ARG A 31 32.85 10.41 -10.59
N LEU A 32 32.41 9.17 -10.52
CA LEU A 32 32.70 8.26 -9.40
C LEU A 32 34.19 7.88 -9.28
N SER A 33 35.05 8.33 -10.21
CA SER A 33 36.48 8.06 -10.10
C SER A 33 37.14 8.95 -9.03
N PRO A 34 38.16 8.45 -8.29
CA PRO A 34 38.84 9.21 -7.23
C PRO A 34 39.45 10.54 -7.72
N GLU A 35 39.81 10.60 -8.99
CA GLU A 35 40.41 11.79 -9.63
C GLU A 35 39.41 12.94 -9.81
N ARG A 36 38.10 12.63 -9.81
CA ARG A 36 37.01 13.60 -10.02
C ARG A 36 36.11 13.81 -8.82
N SER A 37 36.58 13.45 -7.64
CA SER A 37 35.79 13.57 -6.40
C SER A 37 35.29 15.01 -6.13
N GLY A 38 36.04 16.02 -6.52
CA GLY A 38 35.61 17.43 -6.44
C GLY A 38 34.44 17.77 -7.40
N GLU A 39 34.49 17.27 -8.64
CA GLU A 39 33.42 17.47 -9.63
C GLU A 39 32.15 16.69 -9.22
N LEU A 40 32.33 15.51 -8.60
CA LEU A 40 31.23 14.73 -8.05
C LEU A 40 30.54 15.51 -6.91
N ARG A 41 31.32 16.04 -5.96
CA ARG A 41 30.76 16.81 -4.84
C ARG A 41 29.98 18.02 -5.33
N GLU A 42 30.50 18.75 -6.31
CA GLU A 42 29.81 19.89 -6.91
C GLU A 42 28.50 19.47 -7.60
N LEU A 43 28.47 18.29 -8.23
CA LEU A 43 27.25 17.72 -8.82
C LEU A 43 26.23 17.36 -7.73
N LEU A 44 26.64 16.68 -6.66
CA LEU A 44 25.77 16.26 -5.57
C LEU A 44 25.15 17.47 -4.85
N ASP A 45 25.92 18.51 -4.60
CA ASP A 45 25.43 19.76 -4.00
C ASP A 45 24.35 20.46 -4.84
N GLN A 46 24.24 20.15 -6.12
CA GLN A 46 23.25 20.71 -7.05
C GLN A 46 21.99 19.87 -7.17
N GLN A 47 22.00 18.60 -6.77
CA GLN A 47 20.85 17.72 -6.86
C GLN A 47 19.97 17.78 -5.60
N HIS A 48 18.69 17.49 -5.75
CA HIS A 48 17.81 17.19 -4.63
C HIS A 48 18.08 15.75 -4.15
N PRO A 49 17.97 15.42 -2.84
CA PRO A 49 18.12 14.04 -2.37
C PRO A 49 17.21 13.04 -3.07
N ALA A 50 15.94 13.35 -3.30
CA ALA A 50 15.02 12.51 -4.06
C ALA A 50 15.48 12.26 -5.51
N ASP A 51 16.07 13.28 -6.21
CA ASP A 51 16.63 13.08 -7.56
C ASP A 51 17.87 12.17 -7.52
N LEU A 52 18.63 12.19 -6.39
CA LEU A 52 19.74 11.25 -6.19
C LEU A 52 19.25 9.83 -5.95
N ALA A 53 18.21 9.67 -5.14
CA ALA A 53 17.55 8.38 -4.90
C ALA A 53 17.01 7.79 -6.21
N ASP A 54 16.29 8.57 -7.00
CA ASP A 54 15.82 8.17 -8.33
C ASP A 54 16.97 7.77 -9.28
N ALA A 55 18.11 8.47 -9.21
CA ALA A 55 19.27 8.16 -10.03
C ALA A 55 19.95 6.85 -9.62
N MET A 56 19.93 6.50 -8.32
CA MET A 56 20.50 5.25 -7.81
C MET A 56 19.82 4.02 -8.41
N PHE A 57 18.53 4.10 -8.76
CA PHE A 57 17.84 3.02 -9.48
C PHE A 57 18.52 2.61 -10.81
N PHE A 58 19.26 3.52 -11.43
CA PHE A 58 19.98 3.30 -12.69
C PHE A 58 21.48 2.99 -12.50
N LEU A 59 21.97 2.97 -11.27
CA LEU A 59 23.35 2.63 -10.93
C LEU A 59 23.45 1.13 -10.59
N SER A 60 24.65 0.62 -10.52
CA SER A 60 24.92 -0.71 -9.97
C SER A 60 25.16 -0.61 -8.47
N GLU A 61 24.95 -1.71 -7.73
CA GLU A 61 25.18 -1.80 -6.29
C GLU A 61 26.55 -1.22 -5.85
N ALA A 62 27.60 -1.49 -6.64
CA ALA A 62 28.94 -0.94 -6.36
C ALA A 62 29.03 0.57 -6.59
N GLU A 63 28.31 1.11 -7.57
CA GLU A 63 28.23 2.54 -7.85
C GLU A 63 27.40 3.27 -6.78
N ASP A 64 26.30 2.65 -6.31
CA ASP A 64 25.47 3.17 -5.22
C ASP A 64 26.25 3.30 -3.91
N ILE A 65 26.96 2.22 -3.53
CA ILE A 65 27.80 2.23 -2.33
C ILE A 65 28.89 3.30 -2.44
N ALA A 66 29.54 3.40 -3.62
CA ALA A 66 30.57 4.41 -3.85
C ALA A 66 29.99 5.83 -3.77
N LEU A 67 28.83 6.09 -4.38
CA LEU A 67 28.12 7.36 -4.30
C LEU A 67 27.78 7.72 -2.86
N PHE A 68 27.16 6.77 -2.15
CA PHE A 68 26.70 6.96 -0.76
C PHE A 68 27.85 7.27 0.22
N GLN A 69 29.04 6.72 -0.04
CA GLN A 69 30.25 7.05 0.73
C GLN A 69 30.73 8.50 0.57
N HIS A 70 30.38 9.17 -0.54
CA HIS A 70 30.72 10.57 -0.77
C HIS A 70 29.73 11.56 -0.15
N LEU A 71 28.57 11.11 0.31
CA LEU A 71 27.58 11.93 1.02
C LEU A 71 28.05 12.22 2.45
N ASP A 72 27.79 13.42 2.95
CA ASP A 72 27.91 13.69 4.39
C ASP A 72 26.79 12.96 5.16
N ILE A 73 26.88 12.93 6.50
CA ILE A 73 25.93 12.17 7.32
C ILE A 73 24.49 12.67 7.13
N ALA A 74 24.30 13.98 7.06
CA ALA A 74 22.98 14.58 6.92
C ALA A 74 22.37 14.32 5.51
N GLU A 75 23.20 14.39 4.46
CA GLU A 75 22.80 14.04 3.10
C GLU A 75 22.50 12.55 2.98
N ALA A 76 23.35 11.71 3.58
CA ALA A 76 23.17 10.26 3.59
C ALA A 76 21.87 9.86 4.30
N ALA A 77 21.49 10.55 5.39
CA ALA A 77 20.23 10.30 6.07
C ALA A 77 19.03 10.57 5.15
N VAL A 78 18.98 11.75 4.49
CA VAL A 78 17.86 12.07 3.61
C VAL A 78 17.83 11.22 2.35
N VAL A 79 18.98 10.84 1.78
CA VAL A 79 19.00 9.95 0.61
C VAL A 79 18.59 8.52 1.00
N LEU A 80 18.97 8.04 2.18
CA LEU A 80 18.59 6.71 2.65
C LEU A 80 17.07 6.57 2.84
N ASP A 81 16.43 7.63 3.28
CA ASP A 81 14.99 7.76 3.44
C ASP A 81 14.21 7.72 2.10
N GLU A 82 14.80 8.25 1.04
CA GLU A 82 14.15 8.41 -0.27
C GLU A 82 14.42 7.24 -1.25
N VAL A 83 15.40 6.36 -0.98
CA VAL A 83 15.74 5.25 -1.89
C VAL A 83 14.74 4.10 -1.77
N ASP A 84 14.60 3.32 -2.87
CA ASP A 84 13.80 2.09 -2.84
C ASP A 84 14.37 1.03 -1.88
N GLY A 85 13.51 0.13 -1.41
CA GLY A 85 13.86 -0.85 -0.40
C GLY A 85 15.02 -1.78 -0.78
N SER A 86 15.26 -2.06 -2.08
CA SER A 86 16.39 -2.90 -2.52
C SER A 86 17.71 -2.15 -2.44
N THR A 87 17.68 -0.89 -2.81
CA THR A 87 18.84 0.01 -2.72
C THR A 87 19.17 0.27 -1.25
N GLU A 88 18.17 0.53 -0.41
CA GLU A 88 18.34 0.70 1.03
C GLU A 88 19.00 -0.53 1.68
N ASP A 89 18.52 -1.74 1.40
CA ASP A 89 19.05 -3.00 1.95
C ASP A 89 20.55 -3.20 1.67
N HIS A 90 21.00 -2.94 0.43
CA HIS A 90 22.43 -3.12 0.14
C HIS A 90 23.29 -1.97 0.67
N LEU A 91 22.77 -0.74 0.75
CA LEU A 91 23.46 0.38 1.40
C LEU A 91 23.68 0.13 2.88
N ILE A 92 22.62 -0.26 3.62
CA ILE A 92 22.69 -0.57 5.05
C ILE A 92 23.74 -1.64 5.33
N ARG A 93 23.81 -2.68 4.50
CA ARG A 93 24.82 -3.77 4.65
C ARG A 93 26.24 -3.34 4.32
N ALA A 94 26.42 -2.31 3.51
CA ALA A 94 27.73 -1.84 3.05
C ALA A 94 28.37 -0.79 3.98
N ILE A 95 27.62 -0.17 4.88
CA ILE A 95 28.12 0.84 5.81
C ILE A 95 28.47 0.25 7.17
N SER A 96 29.40 0.91 7.87
CA SER A 96 29.78 0.47 9.21
C SER A 96 28.66 0.80 10.23
N PRO A 97 28.54 0.01 11.33
CA PRO A 97 27.56 0.29 12.39
C PRO A 97 27.68 1.69 12.98
N GLU A 98 28.91 2.23 13.07
CA GLU A 98 29.15 3.58 13.60
C GLU A 98 28.59 4.67 12.65
N ARG A 99 28.77 4.48 11.33
CA ARG A 99 28.20 5.39 10.34
C ARG A 99 26.68 5.29 10.30
N LEU A 100 26.13 4.07 10.38
CA LEU A 100 24.68 3.87 10.43
C LEU A 100 24.09 4.53 11.68
N ALA A 101 24.70 4.36 12.86
CA ALA A 101 24.27 5.03 14.08
C ALA A 101 24.23 6.56 13.92
N SER A 102 25.27 7.15 13.27
CA SER A 102 25.30 8.58 12.99
C SER A 102 24.22 9.02 11.99
N ILE A 103 23.86 8.19 11.02
CA ILE A 103 22.76 8.44 10.07
C ILE A 103 21.42 8.42 10.82
N LEU A 104 21.15 7.41 11.66
CA LEU A 104 19.94 7.31 12.46
C LEU A 104 19.72 8.51 13.40
N GLU A 105 20.79 9.13 13.88
CA GLU A 105 20.73 10.35 14.71
C GLU A 105 20.28 11.60 13.91
N ASN A 106 20.29 11.53 12.59
CA ASN A 106 19.89 12.61 11.68
C ASN A 106 18.53 12.34 10.99
N LEU A 107 17.91 11.21 11.27
CA LEU A 107 16.55 10.85 10.81
C LEU A 107 15.50 11.15 11.90
N PRO A 108 14.27 11.42 11.53
CA PRO A 108 13.11 11.26 12.42
C PRO A 108 13.08 9.85 13.05
N TYR A 109 12.43 9.70 14.21
CA TYR A 109 12.49 8.42 14.93
C TYR A 109 11.72 7.30 14.23
N ASP A 110 10.64 7.60 13.52
CA ASP A 110 9.86 6.73 12.65
C ASP A 110 10.71 6.22 11.49
N GLU A 111 11.29 7.11 10.69
CA GLU A 111 12.21 6.77 9.60
C GLU A 111 13.42 5.96 10.09
N ALA A 112 14.02 6.39 11.19
CA ALA A 112 15.11 5.65 11.82
C ALA A 112 14.65 4.23 12.26
N THR A 113 13.38 4.09 12.67
CA THR A 113 12.80 2.79 13.05
C THR A 113 12.59 1.89 11.83
N ASP A 114 12.19 2.44 10.69
CA ASP A 114 12.04 1.68 9.45
C ASP A 114 13.36 1.14 8.92
N VAL A 115 14.43 1.95 8.97
CA VAL A 115 15.80 1.48 8.69
C VAL A 115 16.20 0.33 9.63
N VAL A 116 15.94 0.48 10.92
CA VAL A 116 16.28 -0.54 11.93
C VAL A 116 15.45 -1.82 11.79
N ASN A 117 14.21 -1.74 11.33
CA ASN A 117 13.35 -2.89 11.05
C ASN A 117 13.89 -3.82 9.94
N ARG A 118 14.85 -3.34 9.12
CA ARG A 118 15.52 -4.13 8.09
C ARG A 118 16.73 -4.91 8.60
N LEU A 119 17.19 -4.62 9.83
CA LEU A 119 18.32 -5.27 10.47
C LEU A 119 17.90 -6.54 11.20
N SER A 120 18.84 -7.46 11.40
CA SER A 120 18.67 -8.54 12.37
C SER A 120 18.64 -7.99 13.80
N LYS A 121 18.09 -8.75 14.75
CA LYS A 121 18.02 -8.32 16.16
C LYS A 121 19.40 -8.02 16.75
N GLU A 122 20.42 -8.79 16.36
CA GLU A 122 21.81 -8.61 16.79
C GLU A 122 22.41 -7.31 16.25
N GLU A 123 22.18 -7.03 14.97
CA GLU A 123 22.62 -5.78 14.32
C GLU A 123 21.90 -4.56 14.89
N THR A 124 20.58 -4.66 15.12
CA THR A 124 19.78 -3.62 15.76
C THR A 124 20.36 -3.21 17.10
N GLU A 125 20.61 -4.18 17.99
CA GLU A 125 21.18 -3.86 19.31
C GLU A 125 22.60 -3.30 19.22
N ALA A 126 23.41 -3.77 18.27
CA ALA A 126 24.75 -3.26 18.04
C ALA A 126 24.74 -1.78 17.60
N VAL A 127 23.85 -1.42 16.65
CA VAL A 127 23.72 -0.04 16.14
C VAL A 127 23.11 0.87 17.20
N LEU A 128 22.04 0.44 17.89
CA LEU A 128 21.41 1.23 18.96
C LEU A 128 22.31 1.44 20.19
N ALA A 129 23.29 0.56 20.41
CA ALA A 129 24.30 0.77 21.46
C ALA A 129 25.31 1.89 21.10
N LEU A 130 25.50 2.18 19.83
CA LEU A 130 26.38 3.24 19.31
C LEU A 130 25.62 4.57 19.12
N THR A 131 24.31 4.52 19.02
CA THR A 131 23.43 5.70 18.86
C THR A 131 23.27 6.43 20.21
N ASN A 132 23.03 7.74 20.17
CA ASN A 132 22.77 8.51 21.40
C ASN A 132 21.53 7.98 22.16
N THR A 133 21.50 8.21 23.45
CA THR A 133 20.47 7.64 24.34
C THR A 133 19.05 8.10 24.02
N GLY A 134 18.87 9.32 23.48
CA GLY A 134 17.58 9.87 23.11
C GLY A 134 17.00 9.18 21.87
N THR A 135 17.76 9.13 20.78
CA THR A 135 17.38 8.45 19.53
C THR A 135 17.14 6.95 19.75
N ALA A 136 18.06 6.29 20.48
CA ALA A 136 17.89 4.87 20.79
C ALA A 136 16.62 4.57 21.61
N ALA A 137 16.25 5.45 22.56
CA ALA A 137 15.02 5.31 23.33
C ALA A 137 13.77 5.56 22.46
N GLY A 138 13.80 6.57 21.57
CA GLY A 138 12.74 6.86 20.61
C GLY A 138 12.47 5.65 19.71
N ILE A 139 13.51 5.14 19.04
CA ILE A 139 13.41 3.95 18.16
C ILE A 139 12.87 2.74 18.92
N ARG A 140 13.37 2.43 20.12
CA ARG A 140 12.86 1.31 20.94
C ARG A 140 11.40 1.46 21.31
N THR A 141 10.92 2.68 21.49
CA THR A 141 9.51 2.93 21.77
C THR A 141 8.64 2.60 20.56
N LEU A 142 9.07 2.96 19.36
CA LEU A 142 8.35 2.69 18.11
C LEU A 142 8.43 1.21 17.71
N LEU A 143 9.57 0.54 17.91
CA LEU A 143 9.73 -0.90 17.68
C LEU A 143 8.78 -1.78 18.51
N ALA A 144 8.13 -1.23 19.54
CA ALA A 144 7.14 -1.95 20.34
C ALA A 144 5.77 -2.09 19.62
N TYR A 145 5.53 -1.31 18.58
CA TYR A 145 4.31 -1.37 17.78
C TYR A 145 4.51 -2.19 16.50
N ALA A 146 3.43 -2.72 15.96
CA ALA A 146 3.47 -3.41 14.67
C ALA A 146 3.63 -2.36 13.55
N LYS A 147 4.39 -2.70 12.50
CA LYS A 147 4.74 -1.78 11.42
C LYS A 147 3.50 -1.17 10.73
N ASP A 148 2.50 -2.00 10.47
CA ASP A 148 1.28 -1.68 9.71
C ASP A 148 0.18 -1.04 10.59
N THR A 149 0.56 -0.40 11.70
CA THR A 149 -0.37 0.27 12.63
C THR A 149 -0.03 1.74 12.80
N ALA A 150 -1.01 2.51 13.29
CA ALA A 150 -0.79 3.92 13.64
C ALA A 150 0.41 4.15 14.56
N GLY A 151 0.70 3.19 15.45
CA GLY A 151 1.87 3.24 16.32
C GLY A 151 3.18 2.96 15.59
N GLY A 152 3.16 2.19 14.50
CA GLY A 152 4.33 1.89 13.68
C GLY A 152 4.73 3.05 12.77
N ILE A 153 3.74 3.79 12.24
CA ILE A 153 3.93 4.91 11.31
C ILE A 153 3.89 6.29 11.98
N MET A 154 3.80 6.38 13.31
CA MET A 154 3.71 7.67 14.00
C MET A 154 5.07 8.30 14.27
N ALA A 155 5.18 9.59 14.02
CA ALA A 155 6.27 10.42 14.51
C ALA A 155 6.03 10.79 15.98
N THR A 156 7.11 10.77 16.78
CA THR A 156 7.07 11.19 18.18
C THR A 156 7.58 12.60 18.40
N GLY A 157 8.04 13.25 17.34
CA GLY A 157 8.61 14.61 17.30
C GLY A 157 7.55 15.73 17.23
N PHE A 158 6.54 15.72 18.09
CA PHE A 158 5.49 16.72 18.12
C PHE A 158 5.69 17.80 19.18
N VAL A 159 5.05 18.98 18.98
CA VAL A 159 5.08 20.09 19.93
C VAL A 159 3.82 20.07 20.78
N ALA A 160 3.97 19.80 22.08
CA ALA A 160 2.89 19.84 23.06
C ALA A 160 3.04 21.03 24.02
N VAL A 161 1.94 21.76 24.23
CA VAL A 161 1.91 22.97 25.05
C VAL A 161 0.78 22.87 26.08
N PRO A 162 1.00 23.25 27.34
CA PRO A 162 -0.06 23.27 28.35
C PRO A 162 -1.23 24.20 27.96
N GLU A 163 -2.48 23.80 28.26
CA GLU A 163 -3.66 24.62 27.95
C GLU A 163 -3.69 25.98 28.64
N ALA A 164 -3.03 26.10 29.79
CA ALA A 164 -2.92 27.34 30.56
C ALA A 164 -1.82 28.27 30.04
N ALA A 165 -0.92 27.81 29.16
CA ALA A 165 0.17 28.62 28.62
C ALA A 165 -0.39 29.75 27.78
N THR A 166 0.25 30.92 27.89
CA THR A 166 -0.01 32.10 27.05
C THR A 166 0.56 31.90 25.65
N GLN A 167 0.09 32.71 24.70
CA GLN A 167 0.67 32.75 23.33
C GLN A 167 2.19 32.96 23.35
N THR A 168 2.70 33.88 24.20
CA THR A 168 4.13 34.13 24.31
C THR A 168 4.90 32.90 24.78
N GLU A 169 4.40 32.20 25.81
CA GLU A 169 5.03 30.99 26.33
C GLU A 169 4.95 29.85 25.29
N ALA A 170 3.85 29.73 24.58
CA ALA A 170 3.69 28.74 23.51
C ALA A 170 4.67 28.96 22.35
N VAL A 171 4.92 30.22 21.94
CA VAL A 171 5.92 30.58 20.94
C VAL A 171 7.33 30.25 21.42
N GLU A 172 7.64 30.51 22.70
CA GLU A 172 8.96 30.14 23.25
C GLU A 172 9.17 28.62 23.31
N LEU A 173 8.15 27.87 23.72
CA LEU A 173 8.19 26.39 23.68
C LEU A 173 8.36 25.86 22.25
N PHE A 174 7.64 26.44 21.29
CA PHE A 174 7.77 26.11 19.87
C PHE A 174 9.19 26.39 19.35
N ARG A 175 9.78 27.51 19.70
CA ARG A 175 11.18 27.88 19.33
C ARG A 175 12.21 26.96 19.98
N ALA A 176 11.96 26.51 21.19
CA ALA A 176 12.84 25.60 21.92
C ALA A 176 12.71 24.15 21.46
N SER A 177 11.61 23.80 20.80
CA SER A 177 11.43 22.45 20.28
C SER A 177 12.33 22.26 19.07
N VAL A 178 13.12 21.19 19.10
CA VAL A 178 13.87 20.67 17.95
C VAL A 178 12.99 19.59 17.34
N ALA A 179 11.89 20.00 16.68
CA ALA A 179 11.08 19.07 15.93
C ALA A 179 11.81 18.74 14.62
N ALA A 180 11.99 17.46 14.34
CA ALA A 180 12.54 16.99 13.07
C ALA A 180 11.51 17.18 11.93
N GLU A 181 10.23 17.12 12.28
CA GLU A 181 9.11 17.22 11.35
C GLU A 181 8.66 18.67 11.08
N PRO A 182 8.09 18.96 9.88
CA PRO A 182 7.46 20.25 9.59
C PRO A 182 6.24 20.46 10.49
N VAL A 183 6.35 21.34 11.48
CA VAL A 183 5.27 21.61 12.45
C VAL A 183 4.28 22.61 11.87
N PHE A 184 3.06 22.16 11.57
CA PHE A 184 1.93 23.00 11.17
C PHE A 184 0.98 23.32 12.33
N TYR A 185 0.97 22.44 13.35
CA TYR A 185 0.11 22.50 14.52
C TYR A 185 0.91 22.31 15.79
N ILE A 186 0.48 22.97 16.86
CA ILE A 186 0.89 22.66 18.22
C ILE A 186 -0.27 21.97 18.92
N PHE A 187 0.01 20.97 19.73
CA PHE A 187 -1.00 20.20 20.44
C PHE A 187 -1.13 20.72 21.86
N ILE A 188 -2.36 20.86 22.32
CA ILE A 188 -2.66 21.42 23.63
C ILE A 188 -3.00 20.26 24.57
N VAL A 189 -2.28 20.20 25.68
CA VAL A 189 -2.40 19.10 26.66
C VAL A 189 -2.69 19.67 28.05
N ASP A 190 -3.32 18.86 28.91
CA ASP A 190 -3.43 19.19 30.32
C ASP A 190 -2.18 18.78 31.12
N ALA A 191 -2.22 18.93 32.45
CA ALA A 191 -1.09 18.61 33.33
C ALA A 191 -0.72 17.11 33.35
N GLU A 192 -1.63 16.23 32.98
CA GLU A 192 -1.45 14.78 32.86
C GLU A 192 -1.02 14.35 31.47
N GLY A 193 -0.88 15.28 30.51
CA GLY A 193 -0.50 15.01 29.12
C GLY A 193 -1.66 14.53 28.26
N VAL A 194 -2.90 14.67 28.71
CA VAL A 194 -4.10 14.34 27.94
C VAL A 194 -4.33 15.40 26.88
N LEU A 195 -4.56 14.97 25.65
CA LEU A 195 -4.84 15.85 24.52
C LEU A 195 -6.16 16.61 24.73
N ARG A 196 -6.14 17.92 24.61
CA ARG A 196 -7.28 18.83 24.79
C ARG A 196 -7.69 19.55 23.52
N GLY A 197 -6.75 19.72 22.60
CA GLY A 197 -6.99 20.41 21.34
C GLY A 197 -5.72 20.62 20.54
N SER A 198 -5.83 21.35 19.43
CA SER A 198 -4.69 21.81 18.64
C SER A 198 -4.83 23.30 18.28
N VAL A 199 -3.72 23.92 17.97
CA VAL A 199 -3.66 25.29 17.43
C VAL A 199 -2.80 25.28 16.19
N ASP A 200 -3.32 25.77 15.08
CA ASP A 200 -2.51 26.01 13.88
C ASP A 200 -1.57 27.21 14.06
N LEU A 201 -0.41 27.19 13.41
CA LEU A 201 0.60 28.25 13.57
C LEU A 201 0.08 29.63 13.19
N ARG A 202 -0.81 29.74 12.19
CA ARG A 202 -1.41 31.03 11.80
C ARG A 202 -2.24 31.60 12.97
N ARG A 203 -3.04 30.77 13.64
CA ARG A 203 -3.86 31.15 14.78
C ARG A 203 -3.00 31.52 15.97
N LEU A 204 -1.93 30.75 16.24
CA LEU A 204 -0.94 31.04 17.27
C LEU A 204 -0.31 32.43 17.09
N PHE A 205 0.23 32.71 15.89
CA PHE A 205 0.90 33.97 15.62
C PHE A 205 -0.04 35.17 15.45
N SER A 206 -1.34 34.92 15.21
CA SER A 206 -2.36 35.99 15.15
C SER A 206 -2.96 36.36 16.51
N ALA A 207 -2.76 35.54 17.52
CA ALA A 207 -3.30 35.73 18.86
C ALA A 207 -2.50 36.83 19.61
N ARG A 208 -3.16 37.45 20.62
CA ARG A 208 -2.49 38.45 21.49
C ARG A 208 -1.55 37.74 22.46
N PRO A 209 -0.44 38.36 22.88
CA PRO A 209 0.58 37.75 23.74
C PRO A 209 0.06 37.11 25.03
N GLN A 210 -1.01 37.67 25.62
CA GLN A 210 -1.59 37.21 26.89
C GLN A 210 -2.74 36.20 26.72
N THR A 211 -3.13 35.90 25.48
CA THR A 211 -4.21 34.94 25.20
C THR A 211 -3.75 33.52 25.55
N THR A 212 -4.51 32.78 26.30
CA THR A 212 -4.20 31.38 26.67
C THR A 212 -4.48 30.42 25.52
N MET A 213 -3.76 29.30 25.50
CA MET A 213 -3.96 28.24 24.50
C MET A 213 -5.38 27.68 24.57
N ARG A 214 -5.95 27.55 25.76
CA ARG A 214 -7.34 27.14 25.96
C ARG A 214 -8.36 28.02 25.24
N GLU A 215 -8.10 29.34 25.10
CA GLU A 215 -9.01 30.29 24.43
C GLU A 215 -8.99 30.17 22.91
N ILE A 216 -7.87 29.72 22.34
CA ILE A 216 -7.66 29.68 20.88
C ILE A 216 -7.58 28.27 20.30
N MET A 217 -7.50 27.25 21.15
CA MET A 217 -7.44 25.85 20.65
C MET A 217 -8.73 25.43 19.95
N GLN A 218 -8.60 24.49 19.05
CA GLN A 218 -9.69 23.69 18.52
C GLN A 218 -9.81 22.41 19.34
N PRO A 219 -10.92 22.23 20.09
CA PRO A 219 -11.01 21.13 21.07
C PRO A 219 -11.41 19.79 20.44
N ASP A 220 -12.18 19.83 19.32
CA ASP A 220 -12.74 18.62 18.70
C ASP A 220 -11.73 18.05 17.69
N LEU A 221 -10.85 17.18 18.16
CA LEU A 221 -9.86 16.51 17.33
C LEU A 221 -10.28 15.07 17.02
N ILE A 222 -10.04 14.67 15.79
CA ILE A 222 -10.03 13.26 15.40
C ILE A 222 -8.72 12.68 15.89
N THR A 223 -8.76 11.54 16.56
CA THR A 223 -7.60 10.84 17.09
C THR A 223 -7.70 9.35 16.80
N VAL A 224 -6.57 8.67 16.79
CA VAL A 224 -6.50 7.20 16.69
C VAL A 224 -5.69 6.62 17.85
N THR A 225 -5.85 5.33 18.11
CA THR A 225 -4.99 4.59 19.03
C THR A 225 -3.86 3.91 18.26
N PRO A 226 -2.73 3.58 18.91
CA PRO A 226 -1.57 3.02 18.22
C PRO A 226 -1.85 1.65 17.57
N GLU A 227 -2.88 0.92 17.98
CA GLU A 227 -3.29 -0.36 17.38
C GLU A 227 -4.18 -0.20 16.14
N CYS A 228 -4.52 1.04 15.77
CA CYS A 228 -5.30 1.30 14.56
C CYS A 228 -4.50 0.90 13.32
N ASP A 229 -5.12 0.14 12.44
CA ASP A 229 -4.54 -0.30 11.18
C ASP A 229 -4.24 0.87 10.24
N GLN A 230 -3.11 0.84 9.51
CA GLN A 230 -2.67 1.93 8.64
C GLN A 230 -3.63 2.21 7.49
N GLU A 231 -4.32 1.20 6.92
CA GLU A 231 -5.37 1.38 5.90
C GLU A 231 -6.50 2.24 6.45
N GLN A 232 -6.90 1.98 7.73
CA GLN A 232 -7.93 2.77 8.40
C GLN A 232 -7.46 4.20 8.67
N VAL A 233 -6.21 4.39 9.07
CA VAL A 233 -5.60 5.72 9.25
C VAL A 233 -5.64 6.50 7.94
N ALA A 234 -5.18 5.93 6.82
CA ALA A 234 -5.23 6.54 5.49
C ALA A 234 -6.66 6.92 5.07
N SER A 235 -7.64 6.06 5.37
CA SER A 235 -9.06 6.35 5.13
C SER A 235 -9.57 7.54 5.93
N ILE A 236 -9.14 7.70 7.20
CA ILE A 236 -9.47 8.84 8.05
C ILE A 236 -8.87 10.13 7.49
N PHE A 237 -7.58 10.12 7.11
CA PHE A 237 -6.94 11.28 6.48
C PHE A 237 -7.68 11.75 5.25
N SER A 238 -7.98 10.83 4.33
CA SER A 238 -8.69 11.14 3.09
C SER A 238 -10.13 11.62 3.32
N ARG A 239 -10.82 11.08 4.33
CA ARG A 239 -12.22 11.42 4.61
C ARG A 239 -12.39 12.79 5.24
N TYR A 240 -11.43 13.22 6.07
CA TYR A 240 -11.51 14.44 6.85
C TYR A 240 -10.54 15.53 6.40
N ASP A 241 -9.84 15.30 5.27
CA ASP A 241 -8.85 16.24 4.69
C ASP A 241 -7.81 16.70 5.73
N LEU A 242 -7.27 15.73 6.48
CA LEU A 242 -6.33 16.05 7.56
C LEU A 242 -4.93 16.32 7.03
N MET A 243 -4.18 17.17 7.74
CA MET A 243 -2.75 17.38 7.53
C MET A 243 -1.92 16.64 8.57
N VAL A 244 -2.50 16.43 9.75
CA VAL A 244 -1.88 15.74 10.88
C VAL A 244 -2.96 15.02 11.69
N LEU A 245 -2.68 13.81 12.14
CA LEU A 245 -3.58 13.00 12.96
C LEU A 245 -2.88 12.63 14.28
N PRO A 246 -3.39 13.10 15.44
CA PRO A 246 -2.84 12.72 16.73
C PRO A 246 -3.08 11.25 17.06
N VAL A 247 -2.05 10.59 17.56
CA VAL A 247 -2.12 9.23 18.13
C VAL A 247 -2.15 9.35 19.65
N VAL A 248 -3.17 8.73 20.27
CA VAL A 248 -3.37 8.79 21.73
C VAL A 248 -3.27 7.40 22.32
N ALA A 249 -2.72 7.32 23.53
CA ALA A 249 -2.57 6.06 24.24
C ALA A 249 -3.92 5.36 24.45
N SER A 250 -3.92 4.03 24.30
CA SER A 250 -5.10 3.20 24.56
C SER A 250 -5.49 3.23 26.03
N GLY A 251 -6.76 3.45 26.35
CA GLY A 251 -7.30 3.45 27.71
C GLY A 251 -8.11 4.68 28.09
N ASP A 252 -8.37 4.86 29.40
CA ASP A 252 -9.27 5.91 29.93
C ASP A 252 -8.79 7.37 29.74
N LYS A 253 -7.51 7.57 29.42
CA LYS A 253 -6.93 8.89 29.21
C LYS A 253 -6.30 8.98 27.81
N SER A 254 -6.85 9.82 26.96
CA SER A 254 -6.35 10.14 25.61
C SER A 254 -5.03 10.94 25.70
N ARG A 255 -3.98 10.33 26.27
CA ARG A 255 -2.64 10.92 26.35
C ARG A 255 -2.01 10.94 24.98
N LEU A 256 -1.55 12.10 24.54
CA LEU A 256 -0.84 12.22 23.26
C LEU A 256 0.50 11.48 23.32
N ILE A 257 0.75 10.58 22.36
CA ILE A 257 1.96 9.75 22.28
C ILE A 257 2.70 9.89 20.96
N GLY A 258 2.02 10.35 19.91
CA GLY A 258 2.59 10.58 18.59
C GLY A 258 1.64 11.35 17.68
N ILE A 259 2.11 11.62 16.50
CA ILE A 259 1.35 12.21 15.39
C ILE A 259 1.66 11.44 14.11
N ILE A 260 0.74 11.46 13.16
CA ILE A 260 0.96 10.96 11.81
C ILE A 260 0.76 12.15 10.87
N THR A 261 1.64 12.34 9.91
CA THR A 261 1.61 13.45 8.98
C THR A 261 1.04 13.05 7.62
N ALA A 262 0.74 14.02 6.76
CA ALA A 262 0.09 13.72 5.48
C ALA A 262 1.07 13.16 4.44
N ASP A 263 2.36 13.44 4.56
CA ASP A 263 3.43 12.87 3.74
C ASP A 263 3.56 11.37 3.98
N ASP A 264 3.67 10.92 5.24
CA ASP A 264 3.71 9.48 5.59
C ASP A 264 2.49 8.72 5.06
N ILE A 265 1.32 9.37 5.11
CA ILE A 265 0.07 8.76 4.61
C ILE A 265 0.06 8.60 3.08
N ILE A 266 0.77 9.44 2.34
CA ILE A 266 0.90 9.26 0.89
C ILE A 266 1.63 7.95 0.61
N ASP A 267 2.68 7.65 1.35
CA ASP A 267 3.46 6.42 1.19
C ASP A 267 2.67 5.19 1.64
N VAL A 268 1.96 5.28 2.77
CA VAL A 268 1.01 4.23 3.20
C VAL A 268 -0.03 3.93 2.13
N ILE A 269 -0.64 4.95 1.52
CA ILE A 269 -1.64 4.74 0.45
C ILE A 269 -1.01 4.03 -0.76
N GLN A 270 0.24 4.34 -1.11
CA GLN A 270 0.93 3.67 -2.21
C GLN A 270 1.27 2.22 -1.85
N GLU A 271 1.78 1.98 -0.63
CA GLU A 271 2.10 0.64 -0.13
C GLU A 271 0.86 -0.26 -0.12
N GLU A 272 -0.26 0.20 0.46
CA GLU A 272 -1.53 -0.53 0.49
C GLU A 272 -2.09 -0.82 -0.91
N ASN A 273 -2.03 0.15 -1.83
CA ASN A 273 -2.45 -0.07 -3.21
C ASN A 273 -1.57 -1.12 -3.92
N ASN A 274 -0.26 -1.10 -3.71
CA ASN A 274 0.67 -2.07 -4.29
C ASN A 274 0.42 -3.46 -3.69
N GLU A 275 0.15 -3.55 -2.38
CA GLU A 275 -0.18 -4.79 -1.70
C GLU A 275 -1.49 -5.39 -2.20
N ASP A 276 -2.55 -4.59 -2.31
CA ASP A 276 -3.85 -5.01 -2.86
C ASP A 276 -3.69 -5.60 -4.27
N VAL A 277 -2.92 -4.93 -5.14
CA VAL A 277 -2.65 -5.40 -6.51
C VAL A 277 -1.84 -6.71 -6.50
N ALA A 278 -0.81 -6.80 -5.68
CA ALA A 278 0.01 -8.01 -5.58
C ALA A 278 -0.80 -9.20 -5.05
N ARG A 279 -1.61 -9.01 -4.03
CA ARG A 279 -2.49 -10.04 -3.46
C ARG A 279 -3.54 -10.54 -4.46
N LEU A 280 -4.10 -9.64 -5.29
CA LEU A 280 -5.04 -10.03 -6.36
C LEU A 280 -4.43 -10.99 -7.38
N VAL A 281 -3.12 -10.95 -7.60
CA VAL A 281 -2.42 -11.87 -8.50
C VAL A 281 -1.73 -13.03 -7.75
N GLY A 282 -1.96 -13.15 -6.45
CA GLY A 282 -1.36 -14.21 -5.62
C GLY A 282 0.14 -14.04 -5.37
N SER A 283 0.60 -12.79 -5.32
CA SER A 283 1.98 -12.39 -5.07
C SER A 283 2.11 -11.49 -3.85
N ASP A 284 3.25 -10.86 -3.69
CA ASP A 284 3.62 -9.93 -2.62
C ASP A 284 4.17 -8.65 -3.24
N ALA A 285 3.83 -7.48 -2.69
CA ALA A 285 4.27 -6.19 -3.20
C ALA A 285 5.80 -6.07 -3.30
N GLN A 286 6.53 -6.66 -2.37
CA GLN A 286 8.00 -6.64 -2.30
C GLN A 286 8.69 -7.69 -3.20
N GLU A 287 7.92 -8.37 -4.09
CA GLU A 287 8.47 -9.46 -4.90
C GLU A 287 9.61 -9.01 -5.82
N LEU A 288 9.47 -7.84 -6.44
CA LEU A 288 10.46 -7.30 -7.38
C LEU A 288 11.65 -6.66 -6.67
N GLU A 289 11.46 -6.17 -5.45
CA GLU A 289 12.46 -5.39 -4.76
C GLU A 289 13.50 -6.27 -4.03
N ASN A 290 13.02 -7.25 -3.25
CA ASN A 290 13.88 -7.88 -2.24
C ASN A 290 13.94 -9.41 -2.31
N LYS A 291 13.26 -10.08 -3.27
CA LYS A 291 13.15 -11.54 -3.26
C LYS A 291 13.90 -12.22 -4.40
N THR A 292 14.68 -13.24 -4.04
CA THR A 292 15.31 -14.12 -5.04
C THR A 292 14.24 -14.96 -5.78
N PRO A 293 14.51 -15.42 -7.02
CA PRO A 293 13.56 -16.24 -7.79
C PRO A 293 13.07 -17.48 -7.04
N VAL A 294 13.90 -18.05 -6.15
CA VAL A 294 13.51 -19.21 -5.32
C VAL A 294 12.54 -18.81 -4.22
N GLN A 295 12.72 -17.65 -3.61
CA GLN A 295 11.80 -17.10 -2.61
C GLN A 295 10.47 -16.76 -3.24
N VAL A 296 10.47 -16.10 -4.41
CA VAL A 296 9.26 -15.82 -5.21
C VAL A 296 8.51 -17.10 -5.55
N ALA A 297 9.22 -18.12 -6.04
CA ALA A 297 8.60 -19.41 -6.35
C ALA A 297 7.96 -20.05 -5.10
N ARG A 298 8.60 -20.00 -3.93
CA ARG A 298 8.05 -20.51 -2.67
C ARG A 298 6.81 -19.73 -2.21
N LEU A 299 6.77 -18.42 -2.46
CA LEU A 299 5.64 -17.56 -2.13
C LEU A 299 4.41 -17.88 -2.99
N ARG A 300 4.60 -17.97 -4.31
CA ARG A 300 3.52 -18.21 -5.27
C ARG A 300 3.04 -19.67 -5.32
N LEU A 301 3.92 -20.63 -4.99
CA LEU A 301 3.63 -22.05 -5.11
C LEU A 301 2.38 -22.51 -4.36
N PRO A 302 2.12 -22.12 -3.09
CA PRO A 302 0.90 -22.51 -2.38
C PRO A 302 -0.38 -22.08 -3.12
N TRP A 303 -0.40 -20.87 -3.68
CA TRP A 303 -1.54 -20.35 -4.44
C TRP A 303 -1.75 -21.11 -5.74
N ILE A 304 -0.67 -21.32 -6.52
CA ILE A 304 -0.73 -22.09 -7.77
C ILE A 304 -1.16 -23.54 -7.50
N MET A 305 -0.67 -24.16 -6.44
CA MET A 305 -1.08 -25.50 -6.06
C MET A 305 -2.55 -25.56 -5.65
N THR A 306 -3.03 -24.57 -4.89
CA THR A 306 -4.44 -24.49 -4.49
C THR A 306 -5.35 -24.34 -5.71
N THR A 307 -5.02 -23.43 -6.63
CA THR A 307 -5.80 -23.27 -7.88
C THR A 307 -5.77 -24.53 -8.73
N MET A 308 -4.61 -25.19 -8.86
CA MET A 308 -4.49 -26.46 -9.56
C MET A 308 -5.41 -27.55 -8.96
N PHE A 309 -5.50 -27.66 -7.63
CA PHE A 309 -6.41 -28.62 -6.99
C PHE A 309 -7.88 -28.28 -7.23
N ILE A 310 -8.24 -26.99 -7.25
CA ILE A 310 -9.61 -26.57 -7.59
C ILE A 310 -9.91 -26.89 -9.05
N GLU A 311 -8.98 -26.62 -9.98
CA GLU A 311 -9.12 -26.94 -11.40
C GLU A 311 -9.26 -28.45 -11.67
N LEU A 312 -8.68 -29.31 -10.84
CA LEU A 312 -8.93 -30.75 -10.92
C LEU A 312 -10.41 -31.10 -10.70
N LEU A 313 -11.16 -30.31 -9.93
CA LEU A 313 -12.60 -30.49 -9.77
C LEU A 313 -13.34 -30.22 -11.10
N ALA A 314 -12.91 -29.20 -11.86
CA ALA A 314 -13.44 -28.99 -13.22
C ALA A 314 -13.17 -30.20 -14.12
N GLY A 315 -11.99 -30.82 -14.03
CA GLY A 315 -11.65 -32.06 -14.68
C GLY A 315 -12.60 -33.22 -14.31
N PHE A 316 -12.97 -33.36 -13.03
CA PHE A 316 -13.95 -34.34 -12.60
C PHE A 316 -15.36 -34.07 -13.13
N VAL A 317 -15.77 -32.78 -13.18
CA VAL A 317 -17.04 -32.37 -13.80
C VAL A 317 -17.06 -32.78 -15.27
N ILE A 318 -16.01 -32.44 -16.03
CA ILE A 318 -15.90 -32.83 -17.45
C ILE A 318 -16.02 -34.33 -17.63
N LYS A 319 -15.31 -35.11 -16.81
CA LYS A 319 -15.39 -36.59 -16.83
C LYS A 319 -16.80 -37.10 -16.51
N HIS A 320 -17.54 -36.45 -15.61
CA HIS A 320 -18.92 -36.84 -15.30
C HIS A 320 -19.86 -36.71 -16.50
N TYR A 321 -19.61 -35.71 -17.37
CA TYR A 321 -20.39 -35.46 -18.59
C TYR A 321 -19.78 -36.09 -19.86
N ASP A 322 -18.89 -37.08 -19.74
CA ASP A 322 -18.21 -37.75 -20.86
C ASP A 322 -19.17 -38.23 -21.94
N ALA A 323 -20.29 -38.86 -21.54
CA ALA A 323 -21.32 -39.32 -22.48
C ALA A 323 -21.96 -38.19 -23.31
N THR A 324 -22.15 -37.00 -22.68
CA THR A 324 -22.68 -35.80 -23.37
C THR A 324 -21.65 -35.23 -24.34
N LEU A 325 -20.38 -35.16 -23.92
CA LEU A 325 -19.28 -34.69 -24.74
C LEU A 325 -18.99 -35.63 -25.92
N THR A 326 -19.05 -36.93 -25.72
CA THR A 326 -18.91 -37.92 -26.81
C THR A 326 -20.01 -37.77 -27.87
N LYS A 327 -21.25 -37.46 -27.46
CA LYS A 327 -22.35 -37.19 -28.37
C LYS A 327 -22.26 -35.84 -29.07
N TYR A 328 -21.79 -34.80 -28.35
CA TYR A 328 -21.70 -33.42 -28.82
C TYR A 328 -20.30 -32.86 -28.59
N ILE A 329 -19.32 -33.39 -29.30
CA ILE A 329 -17.90 -33.08 -29.14
C ILE A 329 -17.61 -31.55 -29.28
N LEU A 330 -18.41 -30.84 -30.07
CA LEU A 330 -18.26 -29.40 -30.30
C LEU A 330 -18.43 -28.59 -29.02
N LEU A 331 -19.12 -29.08 -27.97
CA LEU A 331 -19.21 -28.44 -26.67
C LEU A 331 -17.82 -28.16 -26.06
N ALA A 332 -16.88 -29.09 -26.28
CA ALA A 332 -15.52 -28.94 -25.78
C ALA A 332 -14.81 -27.67 -26.30
N SER A 333 -15.16 -27.20 -27.52
CA SER A 333 -14.58 -25.99 -28.10
C SER A 333 -15.10 -24.71 -27.45
N PHE A 334 -16.26 -24.72 -26.79
CA PHE A 334 -16.87 -23.56 -26.15
C PHE A 334 -16.52 -23.48 -24.65
N MET A 335 -16.16 -24.59 -24.01
CA MET A 335 -15.83 -24.66 -22.60
C MET A 335 -14.72 -23.65 -22.21
N PRO A 336 -13.56 -23.60 -22.89
CA PRO A 336 -12.50 -22.64 -22.56
C PRO A 336 -12.93 -21.18 -22.71
N ILE A 337 -13.81 -20.90 -23.69
CA ILE A 337 -14.29 -19.54 -23.93
C ILE A 337 -15.22 -19.09 -22.79
N ILE A 338 -16.17 -19.97 -22.41
CA ILE A 338 -17.13 -19.70 -21.32
C ILE A 338 -16.37 -19.52 -20.01
N SER A 339 -15.44 -20.41 -19.71
CA SER A 339 -14.59 -20.38 -18.53
C SER A 339 -13.79 -19.09 -18.46
N ALA A 340 -13.00 -18.78 -19.48
CA ALA A 340 -12.15 -17.60 -19.50
C ALA A 340 -12.93 -16.27 -19.34
N ILE A 341 -14.07 -16.14 -20.01
CA ILE A 341 -14.86 -14.90 -19.96
C ILE A 341 -15.60 -14.77 -18.62
N SER A 342 -16.11 -15.86 -18.05
CA SER A 342 -16.73 -15.82 -16.71
C SER A 342 -15.70 -15.53 -15.63
N GLY A 343 -14.53 -16.16 -15.65
CA GLY A 343 -13.43 -15.90 -14.73
C GLY A 343 -12.96 -14.43 -14.80
N ASN A 344 -12.75 -13.91 -16.01
CA ASN A 344 -12.41 -12.48 -16.17
C ASN A 344 -13.50 -11.54 -15.61
N THR A 345 -14.79 -11.88 -15.79
CA THR A 345 -15.89 -11.07 -15.27
C THR A 345 -15.93 -11.11 -13.74
N GLY A 346 -15.69 -12.26 -13.14
CA GLY A 346 -15.59 -12.43 -11.69
C GLY A 346 -14.45 -11.60 -11.13
N LEU A 347 -13.25 -11.74 -11.68
CA LEU A 347 -12.07 -11.00 -11.26
C LEU A 347 -12.25 -9.48 -11.39
N GLN A 348 -12.83 -9.00 -12.51
CA GLN A 348 -13.14 -7.58 -12.68
C GLN A 348 -14.13 -7.07 -11.63
N SER A 349 -15.16 -7.88 -11.32
CA SER A 349 -16.16 -7.53 -10.30
C SER A 349 -15.53 -7.46 -8.92
N ALA A 350 -14.67 -8.41 -8.57
CA ALA A 350 -13.95 -8.47 -7.31
C ALA A 350 -12.99 -7.29 -7.16
N ALA A 351 -12.18 -7.00 -8.18
CA ALA A 351 -11.24 -5.87 -8.17
C ALA A 351 -11.94 -4.52 -7.95
N ILE A 352 -13.10 -4.29 -8.60
CA ILE A 352 -13.88 -3.07 -8.40
C ILE A 352 -14.42 -2.96 -6.97
N ILE A 353 -14.86 -4.09 -6.38
CA ILE A 353 -15.37 -4.12 -5.01
C ILE A 353 -14.26 -3.92 -3.99
N ILE A 354 -13.10 -4.57 -4.15
CA ILE A 354 -11.93 -4.39 -3.29
C ILE A 354 -11.53 -2.91 -3.28
N ARG A 355 -11.30 -2.33 -4.46
CA ARG A 355 -10.99 -0.90 -4.58
C ARG A 355 -12.06 -0.02 -3.95
N GLY A 356 -13.34 -0.38 -4.09
CA GLY A 356 -14.44 0.37 -3.48
C GLY A 356 -14.46 0.26 -1.95
N LEU A 357 -14.04 -0.86 -1.39
CA LEU A 357 -13.91 -1.09 0.05
C LEU A 357 -12.72 -0.34 0.64
N SER A 358 -11.54 -0.37 -0.03
CA SER A 358 -10.34 0.35 0.40
C SER A 358 -10.54 1.87 0.31
N SER A 359 -11.16 2.38 -0.77
CA SER A 359 -11.45 3.81 -0.92
C SER A 359 -12.65 4.32 -0.10
N GLY A 360 -13.35 3.46 0.65
CA GLY A 360 -14.56 3.81 1.42
C GLY A 360 -15.81 4.13 0.56
N GLN A 361 -15.74 3.96 -0.76
CA GLN A 361 -16.88 4.17 -1.66
C GLN A 361 -17.94 3.07 -1.55
N VAL A 362 -17.53 1.87 -1.18
CA VAL A 362 -18.41 0.74 -0.90
C VAL A 362 -18.41 0.48 0.61
N GLN A 363 -19.60 0.60 1.23
CA GLN A 363 -19.77 0.34 2.64
C GLN A 363 -20.51 -0.99 2.85
N LEU A 364 -20.05 -1.80 3.79
CA LEU A 364 -20.67 -3.08 4.13
C LEU A 364 -22.14 -2.95 4.59
N THR A 365 -22.52 -1.78 5.11
CA THR A 365 -23.91 -1.46 5.50
C THR A 365 -24.84 -1.30 4.32
N HIS A 366 -24.32 -0.91 3.14
CA HIS A 366 -25.09 -0.64 1.93
C HIS A 366 -24.69 -1.57 0.76
N TRP A 367 -24.21 -2.76 1.06
CA TRP A 367 -23.72 -3.75 0.08
C TRP A 367 -24.72 -4.07 -1.05
N GLN A 368 -26.03 -3.96 -0.77
CA GLN A 368 -27.08 -4.24 -1.74
C GLN A 368 -27.05 -3.29 -2.96
N HIS A 369 -26.60 -2.04 -2.75
CA HIS A 369 -26.49 -1.08 -3.85
C HIS A 369 -25.37 -1.49 -4.83
N ALA A 370 -24.23 -1.86 -4.31
CA ALA A 370 -23.10 -2.35 -5.11
C ALA A 370 -23.47 -3.64 -5.85
N LEU A 371 -24.11 -4.60 -5.16
CA LEU A 371 -24.58 -5.85 -5.79
C LEU A 371 -25.60 -5.58 -6.88
N LYS A 372 -26.61 -4.73 -6.67
CA LYS A 372 -27.61 -4.39 -7.67
C LYS A 372 -26.97 -3.77 -8.93
N ARG A 373 -26.03 -2.86 -8.73
CA ARG A 373 -25.29 -2.22 -9.85
C ARG A 373 -24.52 -3.29 -10.64
N GLN A 374 -23.83 -4.19 -9.95
CA GLN A 374 -23.03 -5.24 -10.57
C GLN A 374 -23.90 -6.24 -11.33
N VAL A 375 -25.02 -6.68 -10.75
CA VAL A 375 -25.99 -7.57 -11.43
C VAL A 375 -26.51 -6.93 -12.74
N VAL A 376 -26.86 -5.66 -12.72
CA VAL A 376 -27.30 -4.98 -13.96
C VAL A 376 -26.16 -4.95 -14.99
N THR A 377 -24.95 -4.66 -14.56
CA THR A 377 -23.77 -4.64 -15.44
C THR A 377 -23.52 -6.02 -16.06
N THR A 378 -23.55 -7.10 -15.25
CA THR A 378 -23.30 -8.47 -15.77
C THR A 378 -24.45 -9.02 -16.61
N LEU A 379 -25.68 -8.58 -16.39
CA LEU A 379 -26.80 -8.89 -17.29
C LEU A 379 -26.57 -8.31 -18.70
N LEU A 380 -26.07 -7.08 -18.78
CA LEU A 380 -25.75 -6.44 -20.07
C LEU A 380 -24.54 -7.11 -20.74
N LEU A 381 -23.44 -7.29 -20.00
CA LEU A 381 -22.23 -7.96 -20.52
C LEU A 381 -22.51 -9.40 -20.90
N GLY A 382 -23.18 -10.15 -20.02
CA GLY A 382 -23.54 -11.55 -20.26
C GLY A 382 -24.47 -11.70 -21.44
N GLY A 383 -25.47 -10.81 -21.60
CA GLY A 383 -26.34 -10.79 -22.77
C GLY A 383 -25.60 -10.56 -24.08
N ALA A 384 -24.70 -9.57 -24.11
CA ALA A 384 -23.90 -9.25 -25.28
C ALA A 384 -22.93 -10.41 -25.66
N CYS A 385 -22.12 -10.88 -24.69
CA CYS A 385 -21.15 -11.95 -24.93
C CYS A 385 -21.86 -13.27 -25.31
N ALA A 386 -22.94 -13.63 -24.61
CA ALA A 386 -23.69 -14.84 -24.90
C ALA A 386 -24.33 -14.81 -26.29
N LEU A 387 -24.84 -13.63 -26.72
CA LEU A 387 -25.41 -13.47 -28.06
C LEU A 387 -24.33 -13.69 -29.13
N VAL A 388 -23.18 -13.04 -29.00
CA VAL A 388 -22.07 -13.21 -29.95
C VAL A 388 -21.64 -14.68 -30.03
N LEU A 389 -21.44 -15.32 -28.87
CA LEU A 389 -20.98 -16.71 -28.83
C LEU A 389 -22.04 -17.69 -29.38
N ALA A 390 -23.33 -17.43 -29.13
CA ALA A 390 -24.44 -18.20 -29.66
C ALA A 390 -24.53 -18.10 -31.20
N VAL A 391 -24.30 -16.93 -31.77
CA VAL A 391 -24.25 -16.73 -33.23
C VAL A 391 -23.11 -17.57 -33.83
N VAL A 392 -21.93 -17.55 -33.24
CA VAL A 392 -20.79 -18.39 -33.68
C VAL A 392 -21.15 -19.88 -33.58
N ALA A 393 -21.73 -20.27 -32.43
CA ALA A 393 -22.14 -21.67 -32.21
C ALA A 393 -23.19 -22.16 -33.25
N GLY A 394 -24.17 -21.29 -33.56
CA GLY A 394 -25.19 -21.59 -34.56
C GLY A 394 -24.63 -21.70 -35.99
N ILE A 395 -23.63 -20.93 -36.32
CA ILE A 395 -22.94 -21.03 -37.63
C ILE A 395 -22.12 -22.32 -37.73
N TRP A 396 -21.45 -22.73 -36.63
CA TRP A 396 -20.60 -23.92 -36.62
C TRP A 396 -21.40 -25.21 -36.63
N ASP A 397 -22.41 -25.34 -35.80
CA ASP A 397 -23.22 -26.57 -35.65
C ASP A 397 -24.42 -26.63 -36.58
N ARG A 398 -24.88 -25.48 -37.11
CA ARG A 398 -26.09 -25.32 -37.93
C ARG A 398 -27.39 -25.78 -37.24
N HIS A 399 -27.38 -26.06 -35.94
CA HIS A 399 -28.54 -26.39 -35.12
C HIS A 399 -28.82 -25.28 -34.10
N TRP A 400 -30.03 -24.70 -34.16
CA TRP A 400 -30.42 -23.64 -33.26
C TRP A 400 -30.42 -24.04 -31.77
N ALA A 401 -30.73 -25.32 -31.48
CA ALA A 401 -30.73 -25.85 -30.11
C ALA A 401 -29.33 -25.73 -29.45
N PHE A 402 -28.27 -26.00 -30.22
CA PHE A 402 -26.90 -25.88 -29.77
C PHE A 402 -26.55 -24.43 -29.45
N ALA A 403 -26.95 -23.49 -30.33
CA ALA A 403 -26.76 -22.05 -30.11
C ALA A 403 -27.45 -21.55 -28.83
N VAL A 404 -28.68 -22.04 -28.56
CA VAL A 404 -29.42 -21.69 -27.33
C VAL A 404 -28.72 -22.22 -26.08
N VAL A 405 -28.18 -23.44 -26.10
CA VAL A 405 -27.42 -24.01 -24.98
C VAL A 405 -26.16 -23.16 -24.69
N VAL A 406 -25.43 -22.78 -25.74
CA VAL A 406 -24.22 -21.95 -25.60
C VAL A 406 -24.60 -20.58 -25.07
N PHE A 407 -25.70 -19.97 -25.57
CA PHE A 407 -26.22 -18.71 -25.05
C PHE A 407 -26.51 -18.77 -23.55
N LEU A 408 -27.31 -19.72 -23.13
CA LEU A 408 -27.76 -19.86 -21.75
C LEU A 408 -26.58 -20.21 -20.82
N GLY A 409 -25.66 -21.06 -21.25
CA GLY A 409 -24.47 -21.44 -20.50
C GLY A 409 -23.57 -20.22 -20.25
N MET A 410 -23.26 -19.47 -21.31
CA MET A 410 -22.44 -18.26 -21.20
C MET A 410 -23.12 -17.17 -20.37
N PHE A 411 -24.42 -16.90 -20.64
CA PHE A 411 -25.21 -15.91 -19.92
C PHE A 411 -25.26 -16.21 -18.41
N ALA A 412 -25.57 -17.46 -18.04
CA ALA A 412 -25.63 -17.87 -16.65
C ALA A 412 -24.24 -17.79 -15.96
N SER A 413 -23.19 -18.27 -16.63
CA SER A 413 -21.82 -18.26 -16.09
C SER A 413 -21.33 -16.83 -15.79
N ILE A 414 -21.51 -15.88 -16.72
CA ILE A 414 -21.10 -14.47 -16.51
C ILE A 414 -21.87 -13.85 -15.35
N ASN A 415 -23.19 -14.06 -15.27
CA ASN A 415 -23.99 -13.46 -14.20
C ASN A 415 -23.64 -14.04 -12.82
N ILE A 416 -23.40 -15.33 -12.72
CA ILE A 416 -22.97 -15.96 -11.47
C ILE A 416 -21.57 -15.48 -11.09
N ALA A 417 -20.64 -15.39 -12.05
CA ALA A 417 -19.30 -14.86 -11.83
C ALA A 417 -19.33 -13.44 -11.26
N GLY A 418 -20.12 -12.55 -11.83
CA GLY A 418 -20.23 -11.19 -11.34
C GLY A 418 -20.86 -11.07 -9.95
N VAL A 419 -21.82 -11.95 -9.62
CA VAL A 419 -22.40 -12.00 -8.27
C VAL A 419 -21.38 -12.54 -7.27
N VAL A 420 -20.69 -13.63 -7.56
CA VAL A 420 -19.69 -14.25 -6.69
C VAL A 420 -18.52 -13.29 -6.48
N GLY A 421 -17.96 -12.73 -7.56
CA GLY A 421 -16.87 -11.74 -7.48
C GLY A 421 -17.26 -10.46 -6.73
N THR A 422 -18.55 -10.15 -6.59
CA THR A 422 -19.02 -9.04 -5.75
C THR A 422 -19.20 -9.46 -4.29
N VAL A 423 -19.81 -10.61 -4.05
CA VAL A 423 -20.24 -11.05 -2.71
C VAL A 423 -19.05 -11.58 -1.89
N VAL A 424 -18.13 -12.31 -2.51
CA VAL A 424 -17.00 -12.94 -1.81
C VAL A 424 -16.11 -11.92 -1.11
N PRO A 425 -15.60 -10.83 -1.76
CA PRO A 425 -14.79 -9.83 -1.07
C PRO A 425 -15.53 -9.14 0.08
N MET A 426 -16.83 -8.87 -0.09
CA MET A 426 -17.65 -8.26 0.97
C MET A 426 -17.82 -9.18 2.18
N LEU A 427 -18.02 -10.48 1.96
CA LEU A 427 -18.11 -11.46 3.04
C LEU A 427 -16.77 -11.62 3.75
N SER A 428 -15.66 -11.60 3.02
CA SER A 428 -14.30 -11.64 3.58
C SER A 428 -14.04 -10.48 4.51
N LYS A 429 -14.28 -9.25 4.06
CA LYS A 429 -14.14 -8.04 4.92
C LYS A 429 -15.06 -8.11 6.14
N ARG A 430 -16.28 -8.62 5.99
CA ARG A 430 -17.21 -8.78 7.14
C ARG A 430 -16.75 -9.85 8.13
N ALA A 431 -16.06 -10.88 7.67
CA ALA A 431 -15.49 -11.93 8.50
C ALA A 431 -14.13 -11.55 9.13
N GLY A 432 -13.61 -10.36 8.82
CA GLY A 432 -12.30 -9.88 9.29
C GLY A 432 -11.11 -10.42 8.50
N PHE A 433 -11.36 -10.97 7.28
CA PHE A 433 -10.31 -11.38 6.37
C PHE A 433 -10.07 -10.29 5.33
N ASP A 434 -8.84 -10.21 4.83
CA ASP A 434 -8.51 -9.34 3.71
C ASP A 434 -9.26 -9.78 2.44
N PRO A 435 -10.04 -8.86 1.82
CA PRO A 435 -10.78 -9.15 0.60
C PRO A 435 -9.89 -9.51 -0.60
N ALA A 436 -8.67 -8.94 -0.69
CA ALA A 436 -7.76 -9.16 -1.79
C ALA A 436 -7.27 -10.62 -1.84
N LEU A 437 -7.06 -11.25 -0.69
CA LEU A 437 -6.67 -12.67 -0.59
C LEU A 437 -7.71 -13.64 -1.16
N THR A 438 -8.99 -13.28 -1.14
CA THR A 438 -10.08 -14.19 -1.55
C THR A 438 -10.53 -13.99 -2.99
N ALA A 439 -10.08 -12.94 -3.66
CA ALA A 439 -10.56 -12.54 -4.97
C ALA A 439 -9.64 -12.91 -6.15
N GLY A 440 -8.43 -13.33 -5.88
CA GLY A 440 -7.44 -13.61 -6.92
C GLY A 440 -7.61 -14.98 -7.62
N PRO A 441 -6.54 -15.77 -7.70
CA PRO A 441 -6.52 -17.04 -8.41
C PRO A 441 -7.55 -18.05 -7.91
N PHE A 442 -7.94 -17.97 -6.61
CA PHE A 442 -8.97 -18.83 -6.03
C PHE A 442 -10.34 -18.58 -6.67
N GLU A 443 -10.73 -17.31 -6.82
CA GLU A 443 -12.01 -16.93 -7.40
C GLU A 443 -12.11 -17.38 -8.85
N THR A 444 -11.05 -17.17 -9.65
CA THR A 444 -11.01 -17.60 -11.06
C THR A 444 -11.18 -19.11 -11.20
N ALA A 445 -10.41 -19.91 -10.44
CA ALA A 445 -10.52 -21.37 -10.49
C ALA A 445 -11.90 -21.88 -10.04
N PHE A 446 -12.50 -21.23 -9.03
CA PHE A 446 -13.84 -21.57 -8.57
C PHE A 446 -14.91 -21.26 -9.63
N GLN A 447 -14.76 -20.15 -10.36
CA GLN A 447 -15.64 -19.76 -11.47
C GLN A 447 -15.55 -20.76 -12.64
N ASP A 448 -14.38 -21.28 -12.92
CA ASP A 448 -14.18 -22.29 -13.96
C ASP A 448 -14.96 -23.56 -13.65
N VAL A 449 -14.89 -24.06 -12.42
CA VAL A 449 -15.68 -25.23 -11.98
C VAL A 449 -17.17 -24.97 -12.11
N ILE A 450 -17.66 -23.81 -11.67
CA ILE A 450 -19.08 -23.46 -11.73
C ILE A 450 -19.53 -23.26 -13.19
N GLY A 451 -18.77 -22.49 -13.97
CA GLY A 451 -19.10 -22.19 -15.37
C GLY A 451 -19.21 -23.45 -16.23
N ILE A 452 -18.22 -24.35 -16.12
CA ILE A 452 -18.22 -25.63 -16.81
C ILE A 452 -19.38 -26.52 -16.34
N SER A 453 -19.65 -26.57 -15.03
CA SER A 453 -20.73 -27.34 -14.45
C SER A 453 -22.09 -26.91 -14.99
N ILE A 454 -22.37 -25.62 -15.01
CA ILE A 454 -23.62 -25.04 -15.51
C ILE A 454 -23.76 -25.35 -17.01
N PHE A 455 -22.72 -25.07 -17.80
CA PHE A 455 -22.73 -25.25 -19.23
C PHE A 455 -23.01 -26.71 -19.62
N LEU A 456 -22.27 -27.66 -19.02
CA LEU A 456 -22.44 -29.08 -19.31
C LEU A 456 -23.77 -29.65 -18.79
N SER A 457 -24.26 -29.15 -17.64
CA SER A 457 -25.59 -29.51 -17.12
C SER A 457 -26.70 -29.08 -18.09
N LEU A 458 -26.67 -27.81 -18.54
CA LEU A 458 -27.61 -27.27 -19.51
C LEU A 458 -27.53 -28.04 -20.83
N ALA A 459 -26.32 -28.32 -21.30
CA ALA A 459 -26.12 -29.10 -22.53
C ALA A 459 -26.70 -30.52 -22.42
N SER A 460 -26.43 -31.22 -21.30
CA SER A 460 -26.93 -32.58 -21.05
C SER A 460 -28.46 -32.65 -21.01
N VAL A 461 -29.12 -31.68 -20.39
CA VAL A 461 -30.59 -31.66 -20.29
C VAL A 461 -31.22 -31.24 -21.60
N MET A 462 -30.81 -30.08 -22.16
CA MET A 462 -31.49 -29.48 -23.29
C MET A 462 -31.23 -30.22 -24.62
N LEU A 463 -29.98 -30.63 -24.90
CA LEU A 463 -29.69 -31.30 -26.16
C LEU A 463 -30.30 -32.70 -26.24
N ASN A 464 -30.55 -33.35 -25.09
CA ASN A 464 -31.32 -34.60 -25.07
C ASN A 464 -32.84 -34.40 -25.25
N TRP A 465 -33.38 -33.22 -25.01
CA TRP A 465 -34.78 -32.87 -25.18
C TRP A 465 -35.12 -32.47 -26.61
N PHE A 466 -34.15 -31.96 -27.37
CA PHE A 466 -34.34 -31.51 -28.75
C PHE A 466 -33.98 -32.58 -29.82
N HIS A 467 -33.64 -33.76 -29.37
CA HIS A 467 -33.49 -34.99 -30.17
C HIS A 467 -34.63 -35.97 -29.87
#